data_76c2001223b7c03c6bcf302e661f69c4
#
_entry.id   76c2001223b7c03c6bcf302e661f69c4
#
_cell.length_a   1.000
_cell.length_b   1.000
_cell.length_c   1.000
_cell.angle_alpha   90.00
_cell.angle_beta   90.00
_cell.angle_gamma   90.00
#
_symmetry.space_group_name_H-M   'P 1'
#
loop_
_entity.id
_entity.type
_entity.pdbx_description
1 polymer ?
#
loop_
_entity_poly.entity_id
_entity_poly.type
_entity_poly.pdbx_seq_one_letter_code
_entity_poly.pdbx_strand_id
1 'polypeptide(L)'
;MAKENRELFPIGEVAKMFRVSVGTLRHYEKIGLLAPEFVAPDTGYRYYSTRQLECLNTIRYLRVLEMPLEQIREFLQNREVEKIQEMLQQQKEVVAQKQRALEIVQRKIENRLRQIQDALASELDVIRQVDMPARRIAWLHDTLTPKTYLDLEPSIRQLEQPAQESVVFLGKVGVGISRARLEEGTYTEYDRVFLLLDQEDVYQGKEEALPPERCLTVRFRGSHREAEGYYRRLMEYIRRERLEILGPSKEITMIDDGMTSDTEKFVTEIQSPVGPSEGGDRISKKRERK
;
A
#
# COMPACT_ATOMS: atom_id res chain seq x y z
N MET A 1 -58.90 -5.86 31.08
CA MET A 1 -57.63 -5.33 30.60
C MET A 1 -56.60 -5.53 31.71
N ALA A 2 -55.75 -6.53 31.56
CA ALA A 2 -54.70 -6.81 32.52
C ALA A 2 -53.68 -5.66 32.47
N LYS A 3 -53.45 -4.97 33.59
CA LYS A 3 -52.28 -4.11 33.77
C LYS A 3 -51.06 -5.03 33.71
N GLU A 4 -50.40 -5.11 32.55
CA GLU A 4 -49.05 -5.63 32.50
C GLU A 4 -48.20 -4.84 33.50
N ASN A 5 -47.78 -5.50 34.57
CA ASN A 5 -46.86 -4.96 35.55
C ASN A 5 -45.48 -4.86 34.85
N ARG A 6 -45.29 -3.76 34.11
CA ARG A 6 -44.06 -3.52 33.38
C ARG A 6 -42.96 -3.21 34.38
N GLU A 7 -42.05 -4.14 34.53
CA GLU A 7 -40.84 -3.94 35.32
C GLU A 7 -40.02 -2.82 34.68
N LEU A 8 -39.73 -1.76 35.44
CA LEU A 8 -39.02 -0.56 34.99
C LEU A 8 -37.63 -0.51 35.62
N PHE A 9 -36.62 -0.42 34.80
CA PHE A 9 -35.20 -0.38 35.18
C PHE A 9 -34.66 1.05 35.06
N PRO A 10 -34.05 1.59 36.12
CA PRO A 10 -33.42 2.91 36.08
C PRO A 10 -32.22 2.91 35.11
N ILE A 11 -31.97 4.06 34.46
CA ILE A 11 -30.88 4.24 33.46
C ILE A 11 -29.53 3.76 33.95
N GLY A 12 -29.21 3.97 35.23
CA GLY A 12 -27.92 3.53 35.81
C GLY A 12 -27.80 2.00 35.91
N GLU A 13 -28.90 1.29 36.16
CA GLU A 13 -28.95 -0.16 36.20
C GLU A 13 -28.85 -0.74 34.80
N VAL A 14 -29.57 -0.19 33.83
CA VAL A 14 -29.46 -0.55 32.41
C VAL A 14 -28.05 -0.34 31.88
N ALA A 15 -27.45 0.79 32.23
CA ALA A 15 -26.04 1.08 31.85
C ALA A 15 -25.06 0.00 32.35
N LYS A 16 -25.22 -0.44 33.62
CA LYS A 16 -24.42 -1.53 34.20
C LYS A 16 -24.70 -2.87 33.51
N MET A 17 -25.99 -3.22 33.33
CA MET A 17 -26.43 -4.49 32.74
C MET A 17 -25.87 -4.65 31.31
N PHE A 18 -25.91 -3.60 30.51
CA PHE A 18 -25.46 -3.63 29.11
C PHE A 18 -24.00 -3.21 28.93
N ARG A 19 -23.28 -2.84 29.99
CA ARG A 19 -21.90 -2.35 29.98
C ARG A 19 -21.71 -1.17 29.02
N VAL A 20 -22.67 -0.24 29.06
CA VAL A 20 -22.61 1.03 28.32
C VAL A 20 -22.63 2.20 29.29
N SER A 21 -22.18 3.36 28.85
CA SER A 21 -22.26 4.56 29.69
C SER A 21 -23.71 5.12 29.73
N VAL A 22 -24.05 5.79 30.82
CA VAL A 22 -25.30 6.57 30.88
C VAL A 22 -25.34 7.62 29.74
N GLY A 23 -24.18 8.18 29.39
CA GLY A 23 -24.02 9.09 28.26
C GLY A 23 -24.40 8.46 26.92
N THR A 24 -24.05 7.17 26.72
CA THR A 24 -24.43 6.41 25.52
C THR A 24 -25.95 6.24 25.42
N LEU A 25 -26.61 5.90 26.52
CA LEU A 25 -28.07 5.77 26.53
C LEU A 25 -28.77 7.11 26.26
N ARG A 26 -28.29 8.21 26.81
CA ARG A 26 -28.79 9.56 26.53
C ARG A 26 -28.51 9.96 25.07
N HIS A 27 -27.38 9.55 24.50
CA HIS A 27 -27.09 9.78 23.10
C HIS A 27 -28.08 9.01 22.20
N TYR A 28 -28.38 7.75 22.52
CA TYR A 28 -29.36 6.95 21.80
C TYR A 28 -30.75 7.58 21.82
N GLU A 29 -31.17 8.13 22.98
CA GLU A 29 -32.42 8.91 23.09
C GLU A 29 -32.37 10.14 22.17
N LYS A 30 -31.27 10.92 22.22
CA LYS A 30 -31.13 12.16 21.45
C LYS A 30 -31.21 11.92 19.92
N ILE A 31 -30.63 10.83 19.42
CA ILE A 31 -30.66 10.48 18.00
C ILE A 31 -31.91 9.68 17.59
N GLY A 32 -32.84 9.42 18.52
CA GLY A 32 -34.06 8.68 18.26
C GLY A 32 -33.85 7.17 18.01
N LEU A 33 -32.72 6.62 18.48
CA LEU A 33 -32.40 5.19 18.35
C LEU A 33 -33.11 4.37 19.42
N LEU A 34 -33.12 4.85 20.68
CA LEU A 34 -33.81 4.23 21.81
C LEU A 34 -34.31 5.28 22.79
N ALA A 35 -35.62 5.38 22.96
CA ALA A 35 -36.21 6.23 23.96
C ALA A 35 -36.49 5.45 25.25
N PRO A 36 -36.42 6.08 26.45
CA PRO A 36 -36.88 5.48 27.69
C PRO A 36 -38.39 5.22 27.64
N GLU A 37 -38.86 4.22 28.36
CA GLU A 37 -40.30 3.96 28.52
C GLU A 37 -40.97 5.07 29.31
N PHE A 38 -40.28 5.60 30.33
CA PHE A 38 -40.82 6.63 31.22
C PHE A 38 -39.69 7.58 31.66
N VAL A 39 -40.00 8.87 31.70
CA VAL A 39 -39.15 9.91 32.29
C VAL A 39 -39.95 10.53 33.44
N ALA A 40 -39.38 10.49 34.66
CA ALA A 40 -40.02 11.05 35.84
C ALA A 40 -40.15 12.58 35.71
N PRO A 41 -41.35 13.17 35.77
CA PRO A 41 -41.52 14.60 35.51
C PRO A 41 -40.78 15.48 36.50
N ASP A 42 -40.72 15.08 37.77
CA ASP A 42 -40.14 15.86 38.85
C ASP A 42 -38.63 15.86 38.86
N THR A 43 -37.98 14.76 38.42
CA THR A 43 -36.52 14.54 38.51
C THR A 43 -35.84 14.42 37.18
N GLY A 44 -36.59 14.24 36.11
CA GLY A 44 -36.02 13.92 34.78
C GLY A 44 -35.35 12.55 34.70
N TYR A 45 -35.58 11.68 35.70
CA TYR A 45 -34.97 10.37 35.75
C TYR A 45 -35.59 9.39 34.75
N ARG A 46 -34.76 8.64 34.04
CA ARG A 46 -35.16 7.78 32.93
C ARG A 46 -35.27 6.34 33.35
N TYR A 47 -36.35 5.69 32.90
CA TYR A 47 -36.66 4.29 33.16
C TYR A 47 -36.95 3.55 31.87
N TYR A 48 -36.50 2.32 31.80
CA TYR A 48 -36.56 1.44 30.62
C TYR A 48 -37.37 0.18 31.01
N SER A 49 -38.18 -0.33 30.11
CA SER A 49 -38.89 -1.61 30.28
C SER A 49 -38.13 -2.73 29.57
N THR A 50 -38.57 -3.96 29.78
CA THR A 50 -38.07 -5.18 29.12
C THR A 50 -38.01 -5.01 27.61
N ARG A 51 -38.98 -4.31 27.01
CA ARG A 51 -38.99 -4.03 25.56
C ARG A 51 -37.78 -3.21 25.10
N GLN A 52 -37.36 -2.20 25.86
CA GLN A 52 -36.19 -1.42 25.55
C GLN A 52 -34.90 -2.22 25.79
N LEU A 53 -34.90 -3.16 26.75
CA LEU A 53 -33.76 -4.07 26.95
C LEU A 53 -33.58 -5.00 25.74
N GLU A 54 -34.66 -5.50 25.14
CA GLU A 54 -34.61 -6.27 23.89
C GLU A 54 -34.05 -5.42 22.73
N CYS A 55 -34.50 -4.16 22.61
CA CYS A 55 -33.95 -3.23 21.63
C CYS A 55 -32.46 -3.00 21.83
N LEU A 56 -32.00 -2.84 23.07
CA LEU A 56 -30.57 -2.68 23.40
C LEU A 56 -29.77 -3.91 23.02
N ASN A 57 -30.31 -5.12 23.21
CA ASN A 57 -29.64 -6.34 22.73
C ASN A 57 -29.46 -6.32 21.21
N THR A 58 -30.52 -5.93 20.49
CA THR A 58 -30.45 -5.81 19.02
C THR A 58 -29.44 -4.75 18.59
N ILE A 59 -29.47 -3.57 19.18
CA ILE A 59 -28.49 -2.50 18.90
C ILE A 59 -27.07 -3.02 19.13
N ARG A 60 -26.81 -3.67 20.26
CA ARG A 60 -25.51 -4.20 20.62
C ARG A 60 -25.03 -5.25 19.62
N TYR A 61 -25.90 -6.18 19.23
CA TYR A 61 -25.61 -7.19 18.22
C TYR A 61 -25.21 -6.56 16.88
N LEU A 62 -26.02 -5.63 16.38
CA LEU A 62 -25.76 -4.97 15.09
C LEU A 62 -24.51 -4.06 15.15
N ARG A 63 -24.23 -3.46 16.31
CA ARG A 63 -22.97 -2.71 16.52
C ARG A 63 -21.72 -3.57 16.50
N VAL A 64 -21.77 -4.79 17.02
CA VAL A 64 -20.66 -5.75 16.91
C VAL A 64 -20.38 -6.10 15.44
N LEU A 65 -21.40 -6.08 14.59
CA LEU A 65 -21.25 -6.23 13.14
C LEU A 65 -20.82 -4.93 12.44
N GLU A 66 -20.40 -3.90 13.19
CA GLU A 66 -19.98 -2.59 12.70
C GLU A 66 -21.08 -1.81 11.94
N MET A 67 -22.35 -2.16 12.14
CA MET A 67 -23.46 -1.47 11.49
C MET A 67 -23.60 -0.03 11.99
N PRO A 68 -23.75 0.98 11.10
CA PRO A 68 -23.97 2.37 11.50
C PRO A 68 -25.25 2.55 12.31
N LEU A 69 -25.23 3.47 13.32
CA LEU A 69 -26.38 3.73 14.19
C LEU A 69 -27.62 4.17 13.41
N GLU A 70 -27.46 4.85 12.29
CA GLU A 70 -28.53 5.29 11.40
C GLU A 70 -29.32 4.11 10.81
N GLN A 71 -28.60 3.13 10.29
CA GLN A 71 -29.20 1.90 9.74
C GLN A 71 -29.89 1.08 10.83
N ILE A 72 -29.28 1.01 12.03
CA ILE A 72 -29.90 0.34 13.18
C ILE A 72 -31.22 1.04 13.58
N ARG A 73 -31.23 2.37 13.60
CA ARG A 73 -32.42 3.15 13.89
C ARG A 73 -33.52 2.85 12.87
N GLU A 74 -33.22 2.88 11.59
CA GLU A 74 -34.14 2.56 10.51
C GLU A 74 -34.76 1.17 10.66
N PHE A 75 -33.92 0.16 10.97
CA PHE A 75 -34.37 -1.20 11.24
C PHE A 75 -35.29 -1.27 12.47
N LEU A 76 -34.94 -0.60 13.56
CA LEU A 76 -35.78 -0.64 14.79
C LEU A 76 -37.15 0.02 14.62
N GLN A 77 -37.32 0.96 13.67
CA GLN A 77 -38.57 1.58 13.31
C GLN A 77 -39.48 0.66 12.47
N ASN A 78 -38.89 -0.10 11.56
CA ASN A 78 -39.55 -1.01 10.64
C ASN A 78 -38.93 -2.41 10.76
N ARG A 79 -39.41 -3.18 11.76
CA ARG A 79 -38.83 -4.52 12.07
C ARG A 79 -39.40 -5.57 11.13
N GLU A 80 -38.94 -5.58 9.88
CA GLU A 80 -39.28 -6.58 8.88
C GLU A 80 -38.11 -7.55 8.71
N VAL A 81 -38.41 -8.84 8.58
CA VAL A 81 -37.40 -9.89 8.46
C VAL A 81 -36.60 -9.71 7.17
N GLU A 82 -37.27 -9.35 6.10
CA GLU A 82 -36.71 -9.09 4.80
C GLU A 82 -35.67 -7.96 4.86
N LYS A 83 -36.05 -6.87 5.56
CA LYS A 83 -35.17 -5.72 5.72
C LYS A 83 -33.88 -6.03 6.51
N ILE A 84 -33.99 -6.77 7.62
CA ILE A 84 -32.78 -7.15 8.38
C ILE A 84 -31.90 -8.09 7.57
N GLN A 85 -32.50 -8.96 6.75
CA GLN A 85 -31.75 -9.86 5.88
C GLN A 85 -30.95 -9.09 4.82
N GLU A 86 -31.58 -8.10 4.16
CA GLU A 86 -30.89 -7.21 3.22
C GLU A 86 -29.76 -6.43 3.87
N MET A 87 -30.01 -5.84 5.04
CA MET A 87 -29.01 -5.09 5.80
C MET A 87 -27.80 -5.95 6.20
N LEU A 88 -28.03 -7.19 6.64
CA LEU A 88 -26.98 -8.13 6.99
C LEU A 88 -26.19 -8.56 5.76
N GLN A 89 -26.85 -8.75 4.63
CA GLN A 89 -26.16 -9.07 3.37
C GLN A 89 -25.27 -7.91 2.90
N GLN A 90 -25.75 -6.68 2.93
CA GLN A 90 -24.96 -5.49 2.63
C GLN A 90 -23.75 -5.35 3.57
N GLN A 91 -23.97 -5.55 4.88
CA GLN A 91 -22.88 -5.46 5.85
C GLN A 91 -21.81 -6.54 5.63
N LYS A 92 -22.22 -7.75 5.26
CA LYS A 92 -21.31 -8.82 4.87
C LYS A 92 -20.42 -8.40 3.69
N GLU A 93 -20.96 -7.70 2.70
CA GLU A 93 -20.20 -7.20 1.55
C GLU A 93 -19.20 -6.11 1.97
N VAL A 94 -19.61 -5.18 2.85
CA VAL A 94 -18.72 -4.15 3.41
C VAL A 94 -17.55 -4.79 4.16
N VAL A 95 -17.83 -5.80 5.00
CA VAL A 95 -16.77 -6.52 5.74
C VAL A 95 -15.83 -7.25 4.78
N ALA A 96 -16.36 -7.90 3.74
CA ALA A 96 -15.54 -8.58 2.73
C ALA A 96 -14.65 -7.59 1.93
N GLN A 97 -15.13 -6.37 1.67
CA GLN A 97 -14.30 -5.32 1.04
C GLN A 97 -13.17 -4.88 1.97
N LYS A 98 -13.45 -4.63 3.25
CA LYS A 98 -12.44 -4.28 4.25
C LYS A 98 -11.39 -5.37 4.41
N GLN A 99 -11.81 -6.64 4.42
CA GLN A 99 -10.89 -7.76 4.50
C GLN A 99 -9.94 -7.79 3.31
N ARG A 100 -10.45 -7.64 2.08
CA ARG A 100 -9.60 -7.56 0.87
C ARG A 100 -8.62 -6.39 0.93
N ALA A 101 -9.05 -5.23 1.40
CA ALA A 101 -8.18 -4.07 1.55
C ALA A 101 -7.05 -4.33 2.56
N LEU A 102 -7.34 -4.97 3.70
CA LEU A 102 -6.34 -5.36 4.70
C LEU A 102 -5.36 -6.40 4.18
N GLU A 103 -5.81 -7.38 3.38
CA GLU A 103 -4.96 -8.37 2.74
C GLU A 103 -3.95 -7.72 1.77
N ILE A 104 -4.37 -6.68 1.04
CA ILE A 104 -3.49 -5.90 0.17
C ILE A 104 -2.42 -5.18 1.01
N VAL A 105 -2.83 -4.50 2.09
CA VAL A 105 -1.90 -3.81 3.01
C VAL A 105 -0.90 -4.80 3.61
N GLN A 106 -1.36 -5.96 4.06
CA GLN A 106 -0.49 -7.00 4.61
C GLN A 106 0.57 -7.44 3.60
N ARG A 107 0.18 -7.74 2.35
CA ARG A 107 1.13 -8.10 1.29
C ARG A 107 2.15 -6.99 1.01
N LYS A 108 1.73 -5.73 1.00
CA LYS A 108 2.64 -4.59 0.84
C LYS A 108 3.68 -4.53 1.96
N ILE A 109 3.26 -4.74 3.20
CA ILE A 109 4.15 -4.80 4.37
C ILE A 109 5.13 -5.97 4.24
N GLU A 110 4.65 -7.17 3.91
CA GLU A 110 5.49 -8.37 3.75
C GLU A 110 6.51 -8.21 2.62
N ASN A 111 6.10 -7.62 1.48
CA ASN A 111 6.99 -7.32 0.37
C ASN A 111 8.08 -6.34 0.81
N ARG A 112 7.73 -5.30 1.56
CA ARG A 112 8.68 -4.31 2.06
C ARG A 112 9.67 -4.91 3.05
N LEU A 113 9.20 -5.71 3.98
CA LEU A 113 10.06 -6.43 4.92
C LEU A 113 11.06 -7.32 4.19
N ARG A 114 10.62 -8.08 3.18
CA ARG A 114 11.52 -8.90 2.36
C ARG A 114 12.56 -8.06 1.62
N GLN A 115 12.19 -6.94 1.03
CA GLN A 115 13.12 -6.04 0.34
C GLN A 115 14.18 -5.47 1.30
N ILE A 116 13.80 -5.07 2.50
CA ILE A 116 14.73 -4.58 3.52
C ILE A 116 15.68 -5.69 3.96
N GLN A 117 15.16 -6.88 4.26
CA GLN A 117 15.97 -8.02 4.66
C GLN A 117 16.94 -8.43 3.55
N ASP A 118 16.49 -8.46 2.30
CA ASP A 118 17.31 -8.75 1.14
C ASP A 118 18.41 -7.68 0.94
N ALA A 119 18.09 -6.41 1.11
CA ALA A 119 19.06 -5.32 1.05
C ALA A 119 20.16 -5.47 2.13
N LEU A 120 19.76 -5.75 3.37
CA LEU A 120 20.68 -5.89 4.51
C LEU A 120 21.55 -7.16 4.42
N ALA A 121 21.03 -8.25 3.85
CA ALA A 121 21.73 -9.51 3.69
C ALA A 121 22.56 -9.60 2.39
N SER A 122 22.43 -8.59 1.51
CA SER A 122 23.06 -8.66 0.19
C SER A 122 24.58 -8.45 0.27
N GLU A 123 25.28 -9.15 -0.59
CA GLU A 123 26.70 -8.90 -0.84
C GLU A 123 26.82 -7.63 -1.70
N LEU A 124 27.49 -6.63 -1.15
CA LEU A 124 27.67 -5.33 -1.81
C LEU A 124 28.87 -5.38 -2.78
N ASP A 125 28.90 -4.42 -3.69
CA ASP A 125 30.00 -4.20 -4.65
C ASP A 125 30.24 -5.33 -5.66
N VAL A 126 29.32 -6.29 -5.76
CA VAL A 126 29.40 -7.42 -6.69
C VAL A 126 28.39 -7.23 -7.82
N ILE A 127 28.90 -7.32 -9.06
CA ILE A 127 28.03 -7.34 -10.26
C ILE A 127 27.50 -8.75 -10.45
N ARG A 128 26.17 -8.86 -10.53
CA ARG A 128 25.46 -10.12 -10.73
C ARG A 128 24.54 -10.04 -11.94
N GLN A 129 24.36 -11.16 -12.60
CA GLN A 129 23.36 -11.32 -13.64
C GLN A 129 22.12 -11.96 -13.01
N VAL A 130 20.97 -11.27 -13.10
CA VAL A 130 19.71 -11.65 -12.47
C VAL A 130 18.58 -11.60 -13.49
N ASP A 131 17.74 -12.62 -13.50
CA ASP A 131 16.51 -12.61 -14.28
C ASP A 131 15.40 -11.90 -13.46
N MET A 132 15.00 -10.71 -13.90
CA MET A 132 13.96 -9.90 -13.29
C MET A 132 12.57 -10.36 -13.78
N PRO A 133 11.61 -10.51 -12.88
CA PRO A 133 10.24 -10.84 -13.28
C PRO A 133 9.57 -9.70 -14.05
N ALA A 134 8.42 -9.99 -14.65
CA ALA A 134 7.56 -8.95 -15.22
C ALA A 134 7.16 -7.92 -14.16
N ARG A 135 7.19 -6.65 -14.51
CA ARG A 135 6.91 -5.52 -13.60
C ARG A 135 6.06 -4.47 -14.31
N ARG A 136 5.31 -3.71 -13.54
CA ARG A 136 4.63 -2.50 -14.01
C ARG A 136 5.42 -1.29 -13.54
N ILE A 137 5.60 -0.31 -14.42
CA ILE A 137 6.39 0.89 -14.14
C ILE A 137 5.72 2.11 -14.77
N ALA A 138 5.69 3.21 -14.04
CA ALA A 138 5.34 4.51 -14.56
C ALA A 138 6.62 5.35 -14.71
N TRP A 139 6.82 5.94 -15.88
CA TRP A 139 7.98 6.76 -16.19
C TRP A 139 7.61 8.24 -16.29
N LEU A 140 8.48 9.09 -15.78
CA LEU A 140 8.53 10.50 -16.05
C LEU A 140 9.87 10.81 -16.71
N HIS A 141 9.83 11.51 -17.86
CA HIS A 141 11.03 12.05 -18.47
C HIS A 141 11.36 13.40 -17.81
N ASP A 142 12.45 13.43 -17.07
CA ASP A 142 12.93 14.61 -16.38
C ASP A 142 14.44 14.53 -16.26
N THR A 143 15.13 15.64 -16.52
CA THR A 143 16.60 15.69 -16.45
C THR A 143 17.00 16.18 -15.07
N LEU A 144 17.63 15.30 -14.31
CA LEU A 144 17.95 15.51 -12.91
C LEU A 144 19.43 15.19 -12.63
N THR A 145 20.00 15.99 -11.76
CA THR A 145 21.28 15.68 -11.11
C THR A 145 21.07 15.71 -9.60
N PRO A 146 20.42 14.66 -9.05
CA PRO A 146 19.96 14.69 -7.67
C PRO A 146 21.13 14.71 -6.70
N LYS A 147 21.17 15.73 -5.86
CA LYS A 147 22.11 15.88 -4.75
C LYS A 147 21.43 15.56 -3.42
N THR A 148 20.12 15.77 -3.37
CA THR A 148 19.27 15.53 -2.20
C THR A 148 17.95 14.89 -2.65
N TYR A 149 17.20 14.32 -1.72
CA TYR A 149 15.85 13.83 -1.97
C TYR A 149 14.91 14.93 -2.49
N LEU A 150 15.13 16.18 -2.05
CA LEU A 150 14.31 17.32 -2.47
C LEU A 150 14.36 17.58 -3.98
N ASP A 151 15.44 17.18 -4.63
CA ASP A 151 15.58 17.34 -6.08
C ASP A 151 14.68 16.37 -6.87
N LEU A 152 14.25 15.28 -6.24
CA LEU A 152 13.32 14.30 -6.80
C LEU A 152 11.86 14.58 -6.45
N GLU A 153 11.60 15.36 -5.41
CA GLU A 153 10.26 15.59 -4.86
C GLU A 153 9.23 16.09 -5.90
N PRO A 154 9.53 17.07 -6.78
CA PRO A 154 8.57 17.50 -7.81
C PRO A 154 8.16 16.37 -8.76
N SER A 155 9.13 15.56 -9.20
CA SER A 155 8.90 14.44 -10.11
C SER A 155 8.13 13.31 -9.43
N ILE A 156 8.42 13.05 -8.14
CA ILE A 156 7.67 12.09 -7.32
C ILE A 156 6.21 12.53 -7.21
N ARG A 157 5.94 13.79 -6.87
CA ARG A 157 4.57 14.32 -6.77
C ARG A 157 3.82 14.23 -8.09
N GLN A 158 4.49 14.46 -9.21
CA GLN A 158 3.87 14.30 -10.52
C GLN A 158 3.53 12.85 -10.84
N LEU A 159 4.37 11.90 -10.43
CA LEU A 159 4.09 10.47 -10.57
C LEU A 159 2.99 9.97 -9.62
N GLU A 160 2.81 10.62 -8.47
CA GLU A 160 1.79 10.26 -7.48
C GLU A 160 0.38 10.73 -7.85
N GLN A 161 0.24 11.89 -8.53
CA GLN A 161 -1.06 12.49 -8.84
C GLN A 161 -2.07 11.53 -9.50
N PRO A 162 -1.66 10.63 -10.42
CA PRO A 162 -2.58 9.67 -11.02
C PRO A 162 -2.94 8.48 -10.13
N ALA A 163 -2.38 8.36 -8.92
CA ALA A 163 -2.71 7.28 -8.02
C ALA A 163 -3.98 7.63 -7.23
N GLN A 164 -4.97 6.72 -7.21
CA GLN A 164 -6.24 6.93 -6.49
C GLN A 164 -6.10 6.86 -4.98
N GLU A 165 -5.12 6.12 -4.49
CA GLU A 165 -4.78 6.02 -3.08
C GLU A 165 -3.30 6.36 -2.93
N SER A 166 -2.94 6.98 -1.81
CA SER A 166 -1.55 7.27 -1.50
C SER A 166 -0.76 5.95 -1.47
N VAL A 167 -0.25 5.56 -2.62
CA VAL A 167 0.69 4.47 -2.81
C VAL A 167 1.98 4.95 -2.18
N VAL A 168 2.11 4.87 -0.88
CA VAL A 168 3.29 5.32 -0.14
C VAL A 168 4.47 4.41 -0.46
N PHE A 169 5.55 5.00 -0.89
CA PHE A 169 6.51 4.53 -1.84
C PHE A 169 7.92 4.30 -1.32
N LEU A 170 8.05 3.95 -0.08
CA LEU A 170 9.36 3.58 0.43
C LEU A 170 9.97 2.48 -0.45
N GLY A 171 10.98 2.86 -1.27
CA GLY A 171 11.73 1.96 -2.11
C GLY A 171 11.07 1.52 -3.43
N LYS A 172 10.10 2.28 -3.93
CA LYS A 172 9.48 2.06 -5.25
C LYS A 172 9.79 3.14 -6.26
N VAL A 173 10.20 4.32 -5.82
CA VAL A 173 10.67 5.40 -6.67
C VAL A 173 12.15 5.19 -6.95
N GLY A 174 12.53 5.43 -8.18
CA GLY A 174 13.91 5.38 -8.61
C GLY A 174 14.18 6.33 -9.76
N VAL A 175 15.43 6.40 -10.14
CA VAL A 175 15.92 7.19 -11.27
C VAL A 175 16.52 6.27 -12.32
N GLY A 176 16.61 6.74 -13.55
CA GLY A 176 17.16 5.97 -14.63
C GLY A 176 17.96 6.81 -15.61
N ILE A 177 18.88 6.16 -16.25
CA ILE A 177 19.70 6.73 -17.32
C ILE A 177 19.34 5.99 -18.61
N SER A 178 19.00 6.73 -19.67
CA SER A 178 18.68 6.14 -20.96
C SER A 178 19.89 5.40 -21.55
N ARG A 179 19.59 4.41 -22.42
CA ARG A 179 20.63 3.65 -23.13
C ARG A 179 21.65 4.58 -23.83
N ALA A 180 21.20 5.59 -24.54
CA ALA A 180 22.06 6.52 -25.26
C ALA A 180 23.08 7.20 -24.32
N ARG A 181 22.64 7.74 -23.19
CA ARG A 181 23.52 8.37 -22.20
C ARG A 181 24.49 7.38 -21.55
N LEU A 182 24.03 6.15 -21.28
CA LEU A 182 24.92 5.09 -20.76
C LEU A 182 26.05 4.77 -21.75
N GLU A 183 25.73 4.68 -23.04
CA GLU A 183 26.70 4.43 -24.12
C GLU A 183 27.66 5.62 -24.33
N GLU A 184 27.18 6.85 -24.13
CA GLU A 184 27.98 8.09 -24.16
C GLU A 184 28.91 8.26 -22.94
N GLY A 185 28.66 7.52 -21.86
CA GLY A 185 29.45 7.61 -20.64
C GLY A 185 29.00 8.71 -19.67
N THR A 186 27.76 9.21 -19.82
CA THR A 186 27.16 10.20 -18.92
C THR A 186 26.41 9.51 -17.79
N TYR A 187 27.03 9.44 -16.59
CA TYR A 187 26.49 8.66 -15.46
C TYR A 187 26.06 9.52 -14.28
N THR A 188 26.18 10.83 -14.35
CA THR A 188 25.82 11.77 -13.27
C THR A 188 24.51 12.48 -13.51
N GLU A 189 23.94 12.35 -14.71
CA GLU A 189 22.70 12.97 -15.12
C GLU A 189 21.67 11.90 -15.44
N TYR A 190 20.59 11.89 -14.69
CA TYR A 190 19.44 11.05 -14.93
C TYR A 190 18.47 11.74 -15.86
N ASP A 191 17.87 11.04 -16.79
CA ASP A 191 16.86 11.56 -17.71
C ASP A 191 15.48 10.92 -17.48
N ARG A 192 15.36 10.13 -16.42
CA ARG A 192 14.12 9.45 -16.05
C ARG A 192 13.95 9.34 -14.55
N VAL A 193 12.71 9.54 -14.11
CA VAL A 193 12.24 9.15 -12.78
C VAL A 193 11.16 8.10 -12.97
N PHE A 194 11.09 7.12 -12.12
CA PHE A 194 10.09 6.08 -12.25
C PHE A 194 9.48 5.68 -10.91
N LEU A 195 8.32 5.05 -11.02
CA LEU A 195 7.58 4.43 -9.95
C LEU A 195 7.31 2.97 -10.31
N LEU A 196 7.74 2.03 -9.46
CA LEU A 196 7.33 0.63 -9.58
C LEU A 196 5.93 0.44 -9.00
N LEU A 197 5.06 -0.19 -9.78
CA LEU A 197 3.68 -0.47 -9.41
C LEU A 197 3.53 -1.95 -9.03
N ASP A 198 2.84 -2.22 -7.92
CA ASP A 198 2.39 -3.56 -7.60
C ASP A 198 1.21 -3.97 -8.51
N GLN A 199 0.87 -5.25 -8.54
CA GLN A 199 -0.25 -5.73 -9.36
C GLN A 199 -1.59 -5.14 -8.94
N GLU A 200 -1.74 -4.85 -7.65
CA GLU A 200 -2.95 -4.30 -7.06
C GLU A 200 -3.06 -2.77 -7.16
N ASP A 201 -1.98 -2.09 -7.52
CA ASP A 201 -1.98 -0.63 -7.58
C ASP A 201 -2.87 -0.15 -8.74
N VAL A 202 -3.84 0.70 -8.42
CA VAL A 202 -4.67 1.39 -9.41
C VAL A 202 -3.97 2.69 -9.79
N TYR A 203 -3.48 2.74 -11.02
CA TYR A 203 -2.76 3.89 -11.54
C TYR A 203 -3.45 4.43 -12.80
N GLN A 204 -3.83 5.70 -12.79
CA GLN A 204 -4.55 6.34 -13.91
C GLN A 204 -3.61 7.05 -14.90
N GLY A 205 -2.31 7.11 -14.59
CA GLY A 205 -1.29 7.68 -15.45
C GLY A 205 -0.82 6.71 -16.54
N LYS A 206 0.14 7.16 -17.32
CA LYS A 206 0.79 6.30 -18.33
C LYS A 206 1.72 5.31 -17.63
N GLU A 207 1.44 4.05 -17.79
CA GLU A 207 2.27 2.95 -17.30
C GLU A 207 2.78 2.07 -18.44
N GLU A 208 3.85 1.36 -18.17
CA GLU A 208 4.46 0.39 -19.07
C GLU A 208 4.57 -0.96 -18.35
N ALA A 209 4.21 -2.03 -19.06
CA ALA A 209 4.45 -3.39 -18.60
C ALA A 209 5.82 -3.85 -19.11
N LEU A 210 6.77 -3.99 -18.20
CA LEU A 210 8.08 -4.56 -18.50
C LEU A 210 7.97 -6.08 -18.52
N PRO A 211 8.34 -6.75 -19.62
CA PRO A 211 8.40 -8.21 -19.65
C PRO A 211 9.50 -8.72 -18.70
N PRO A 212 9.56 -10.02 -18.43
CA PRO A 212 10.75 -10.59 -17.78
C PRO A 212 12.00 -10.23 -18.55
N GLU A 213 12.99 -9.69 -17.85
CA GLU A 213 14.22 -9.17 -18.47
C GLU A 213 15.44 -9.63 -17.69
N ARG A 214 16.53 -9.90 -18.42
CA ARG A 214 17.82 -10.19 -17.80
C ARG A 214 18.55 -8.89 -17.52
N CYS A 215 18.90 -8.67 -16.27
CA CYS A 215 19.61 -7.47 -15.83
C CYS A 215 20.98 -7.81 -15.25
N LEU A 216 21.96 -6.94 -15.48
CA LEU A 216 23.10 -6.83 -14.58
C LEU A 216 22.70 -5.95 -13.42
N THR A 217 22.97 -6.41 -12.22
CA THR A 217 22.69 -5.68 -11.00
C THR A 217 23.95 -5.48 -10.18
N VAL A 218 24.03 -4.35 -9.51
CA VAL A 218 25.04 -4.10 -8.48
C VAL A 218 24.39 -3.36 -7.34
N ARG A 219 24.59 -3.86 -6.12
CA ARG A 219 24.19 -3.20 -4.88
C ARG A 219 25.40 -2.59 -4.23
N PHE A 220 25.22 -1.41 -3.68
CA PHE A 220 26.32 -0.70 -3.03
C PHE A 220 25.80 0.12 -1.85
N ARG A 221 26.75 0.48 -0.98
CA ARG A 221 26.49 1.37 0.15
C ARG A 221 26.48 2.80 -0.34
N GLY A 222 25.46 3.55 0.05
CA GLY A 222 25.29 4.94 -0.34
C GLY A 222 24.03 5.20 -1.14
N SER A 223 23.98 6.40 -1.72
CA SER A 223 22.85 6.96 -2.47
C SER A 223 23.21 7.18 -3.94
N HIS A 224 22.41 7.95 -4.65
CA HIS A 224 22.67 8.38 -6.03
C HIS A 224 24.01 9.11 -6.22
N ARG A 225 24.60 9.66 -5.15
CA ARG A 225 25.90 10.39 -5.21
C ARG A 225 27.07 9.46 -5.50
N GLU A 226 27.00 8.25 -5.00
CA GLU A 226 28.04 7.24 -5.12
C GLU A 226 27.89 6.40 -6.40
N ALA A 227 26.77 6.54 -7.11
CA ALA A 227 26.38 5.68 -8.23
C ALA A 227 27.31 5.76 -9.45
N GLU A 228 27.93 6.91 -9.74
CA GLU A 228 28.76 7.11 -10.93
C GLU A 228 29.87 6.06 -11.06
N GLY A 229 30.58 5.76 -9.98
CA GLY A 229 31.64 4.74 -9.96
C GLY A 229 31.11 3.34 -10.29
N TYR A 230 29.91 3.04 -9.84
CA TYR A 230 29.25 1.74 -10.10
C TYR A 230 28.73 1.61 -11.52
N TYR A 231 28.24 2.69 -12.11
CA TYR A 231 27.92 2.73 -13.53
C TYR A 231 29.15 2.49 -14.40
N ARG A 232 30.28 3.10 -14.10
CA ARG A 232 31.55 2.86 -14.83
C ARG A 232 31.93 1.39 -14.77
N ARG A 233 31.93 0.78 -13.60
CA ARG A 233 32.26 -0.65 -13.42
C ARG A 233 31.26 -1.55 -14.17
N LEU A 234 29.97 -1.20 -14.15
CA LEU A 234 28.95 -1.94 -14.83
C LEU A 234 29.13 -1.88 -16.36
N MET A 235 29.45 -0.71 -16.89
CA MET A 235 29.72 -0.52 -18.32
C MET A 235 31.00 -1.20 -18.77
N GLU A 236 32.04 -1.23 -17.94
CA GLU A 236 33.25 -2.01 -18.20
C GLU A 236 32.95 -3.50 -18.24
N TYR A 237 32.12 -4.00 -17.32
CA TYR A 237 31.69 -5.39 -17.32
C TYR A 237 30.89 -5.73 -18.58
N ILE A 238 29.93 -4.91 -19.00
CA ILE A 238 29.14 -5.07 -20.22
C ILE A 238 30.05 -5.20 -21.45
N ARG A 239 31.05 -4.31 -21.60
CA ARG A 239 32.00 -4.34 -22.70
C ARG A 239 32.86 -5.60 -22.67
N ARG A 240 33.37 -5.99 -21.49
CA ARG A 240 34.24 -7.18 -21.33
C ARG A 240 33.50 -8.46 -21.68
N GLU A 241 32.25 -8.60 -21.21
CA GLU A 241 31.42 -9.79 -21.45
C GLU A 241 30.68 -9.75 -22.81
N ARG A 242 30.90 -8.72 -23.62
CA ARG A 242 30.29 -8.50 -24.94
C ARG A 242 28.77 -8.57 -24.87
N LEU A 243 28.17 -7.90 -23.88
CA LEU A 243 26.72 -7.75 -23.73
C LEU A 243 26.27 -6.48 -24.42
N GLU A 244 24.97 -6.44 -24.76
CA GLU A 244 24.28 -5.27 -25.28
C GLU A 244 23.33 -4.72 -24.25
N ILE A 245 23.23 -3.38 -24.11
CA ILE A 245 22.23 -2.71 -23.28
C ILE A 245 20.91 -2.72 -24.03
N LEU A 246 19.85 -3.24 -23.41
CA LEU A 246 18.55 -3.37 -24.03
C LEU A 246 17.58 -2.24 -23.68
N GLY A 247 17.90 -1.44 -22.66
CA GLY A 247 17.00 -0.39 -22.18
C GLY A 247 17.64 0.54 -21.16
N PRO A 248 16.88 1.46 -20.60
CA PRO A 248 17.35 2.37 -19.55
C PRO A 248 17.73 1.61 -18.29
N SER A 249 18.72 2.12 -17.55
CA SER A 249 18.98 1.64 -16.20
C SER A 249 17.84 1.99 -15.26
N LYS A 250 17.77 1.25 -14.17
CA LYS A 250 16.86 1.50 -13.05
C LYS A 250 17.72 1.51 -11.78
N GLU A 251 17.72 2.64 -11.09
CA GLU A 251 18.49 2.83 -9.85
C GLU A 251 17.50 3.13 -8.73
N ILE A 252 17.53 2.32 -7.69
CA ILE A 252 16.60 2.36 -6.57
C ILE A 252 17.39 2.39 -5.27
N THR A 253 17.18 3.40 -4.45
CA THR A 253 17.69 3.40 -3.08
C THR A 253 16.75 2.56 -2.22
N MET A 254 17.21 1.40 -1.81
CA MET A 254 16.43 0.40 -1.06
C MET A 254 16.28 0.77 0.41
N ILE A 255 17.33 1.38 0.97
CA ILE A 255 17.38 1.91 2.35
C ILE A 255 17.94 3.33 2.25
N ASP A 256 17.18 4.31 2.69
CA ASP A 256 17.43 5.75 2.55
C ASP A 256 17.13 6.56 3.83
N ASP A 257 17.19 7.88 3.74
CA ASP A 257 16.86 8.83 4.82
C ASP A 257 15.43 8.66 5.36
N GLY A 258 14.51 8.16 4.54
CA GLY A 258 13.13 7.90 4.96
C GLY A 258 13.03 6.73 5.96
N MET A 259 14.07 5.93 6.10
CA MET A 259 14.10 4.73 6.94
C MET A 259 15.12 4.81 8.07
N THR A 260 16.24 5.50 7.87
CA THR A 260 17.30 5.60 8.86
C THR A 260 18.10 6.88 8.68
N SER A 261 18.50 7.49 9.80
CA SER A 261 19.45 8.61 9.79
C SER A 261 20.91 8.15 9.67
N ASP A 262 21.16 6.85 9.71
CA ASP A 262 22.49 6.26 9.61
C ASP A 262 22.83 6.02 8.13
N THR A 263 23.55 6.94 7.53
CA THR A 263 23.95 6.89 6.10
C THR A 263 24.81 5.68 5.75
N GLU A 264 25.51 5.07 6.73
CA GLU A 264 26.26 3.84 6.55
C GLU A 264 25.38 2.62 6.26
N LYS A 265 24.08 2.72 6.50
CA LYS A 265 23.09 1.69 6.20
C LYS A 265 22.38 1.90 4.87
N PHE A 266 22.64 2.98 4.18
CA PHE A 266 22.05 3.22 2.88
C PHE A 266 22.50 2.13 1.89
N VAL A 267 21.53 1.61 1.15
CA VAL A 267 21.76 0.60 0.11
C VAL A 267 21.04 1.02 -1.15
N THR A 268 21.80 1.15 -2.23
CA THR A 268 21.25 1.45 -3.56
C THR A 268 21.56 0.28 -4.50
N GLU A 269 20.61 -0.03 -5.37
CA GLU A 269 20.74 -1.04 -6.42
C GLU A 269 20.62 -0.37 -7.79
N ILE A 270 21.58 -0.67 -8.68
CA ILE A 270 21.50 -0.37 -10.10
C ILE A 270 21.14 -1.64 -10.84
N GLN A 271 20.19 -1.56 -11.75
CA GLN A 271 19.75 -2.62 -12.66
C GLN A 271 19.89 -2.12 -14.10
N SER A 272 20.65 -2.83 -14.94
CA SER A 272 20.80 -2.54 -16.37
C SER A 272 20.32 -3.73 -17.19
N PRO A 273 19.24 -3.59 -17.99
CA PRO A 273 18.80 -4.66 -18.87
C PRO A 273 19.84 -4.96 -19.93
N VAL A 274 20.19 -6.25 -20.08
CA VAL A 274 21.22 -6.68 -21.01
C VAL A 274 20.83 -7.92 -21.79
N GLY A 275 21.39 -8.05 -22.99
CA GLY A 275 21.26 -9.22 -23.83
C GLY A 275 22.58 -9.59 -24.51
N PRO A 276 22.61 -10.73 -25.22
CA PRO A 276 23.77 -11.08 -26.03
C PRO A 276 23.93 -10.06 -27.17
N SER A 277 25.15 -9.61 -27.42
CA SER A 277 25.42 -8.75 -28.58
C SER A 277 25.21 -9.55 -29.90
N GLU A 278 24.53 -8.94 -30.89
CA GLU A 278 24.21 -9.58 -32.18
C GLU A 278 25.41 -10.17 -32.93
N GLY A 279 26.66 -9.87 -32.53
CA GLY A 279 27.88 -10.42 -33.10
C GLY A 279 28.30 -11.79 -32.57
N GLY A 280 27.76 -12.26 -31.44
CA GLY A 280 28.18 -13.51 -30.76
C GLY A 280 27.64 -14.80 -31.35
N ASP A 281 26.45 -14.75 -31.96
CA ASP A 281 25.72 -15.96 -32.44
C ASP A 281 26.26 -16.54 -33.75
N ARG A 282 27.09 -15.82 -34.47
CA ARG A 282 27.70 -16.35 -35.73
C ARG A 282 28.87 -17.29 -35.50
N ILE A 283 29.47 -17.32 -34.33
CA ILE A 283 30.68 -18.15 -34.07
C ILE A 283 30.30 -19.50 -33.46
N SER A 284 29.21 -19.58 -32.71
CA SER A 284 28.73 -20.82 -32.06
C SER A 284 28.21 -21.85 -33.08
N LYS A 285 27.46 -21.38 -34.09
CA LYS A 285 26.94 -22.27 -35.17
C LYS A 285 27.96 -22.82 -36.14
N LYS A 286 29.24 -22.33 -36.10
CA LYS A 286 30.29 -22.83 -36.96
C LYS A 286 31.15 -23.94 -36.29
N ARG A 287 30.97 -24.16 -34.96
CA ARG A 287 31.68 -25.22 -34.23
C ARG A 287 30.93 -26.55 -34.13
N GLU A 288 29.62 -26.54 -34.38
CA GLU A 288 28.80 -27.76 -34.40
C GLU A 288 28.64 -28.42 -35.78
N ARG A 289 29.36 -27.88 -36.79
CA ARG A 289 29.37 -28.45 -38.16
C ARG A 289 30.80 -28.83 -38.66
N LYS A 290 31.64 -29.27 -37.72
CA LYS A 290 32.90 -29.95 -38.16
C LYS A 290 33.10 -31.23 -37.40
#